data_96f7b9c993ba62faaf8148ec44745765
#
_entry.id   96f7b9c993ba62faaf8148ec44745765
#
_cell.length_a   1.000
_cell.length_b   1.000
_cell.length_c   1.000
_cell.angle_alpha   90.00
_cell.angle_beta   90.00
_cell.angle_gamma   90.00
#
_symmetry.space_group_name_H-M   'P 1'
#
loop_
_entity.id
_entity.type
_entity.pdbx_description
1 polymer ?
#
loop_
_entity_poly.entity_id
_entity_poly.type
_entity_poly.pdbx_seq_one_letter_code
_entity_poly.pdbx_strand_id
1 'polypeptide(L)'
;IFQTGLAKMISSHILKLAGKSELKLFLLVMLVTSAIGAFVSNTGTVALMLPIVVSLAVSANMNPSRLLMPLAFASSMGGMMTLIGTPPNLVIQNALTSAGFPPLSFFSFFPVGLICVAVGTLVLLPLSKWFLSKRGKNGEDNVHSGKSLKQLVKEYGLSSNLFRLRVV
;
A
#
# COMPACT_ATOMS: atom_id res chain seq x y z
N ILE A 1 10.75 7.93 -9.76
CA ILE A 1 9.28 8.06 -9.59
C ILE A 1 8.95 9.32 -8.77
N PHE A 2 9.63 9.59 -7.67
CA PHE A 2 9.45 10.86 -6.92
C PHE A 2 9.79 12.10 -7.76
N GLN A 3 10.86 12.05 -8.54
CA GLN A 3 11.32 13.17 -9.38
C GLN A 3 10.47 13.39 -10.64
N THR A 4 9.73 12.39 -11.11
CA THR A 4 8.92 12.50 -12.34
C THR A 4 7.54 13.14 -12.13
N GLY A 5 7.16 13.50 -10.92
CA GLY A 5 5.85 14.10 -10.61
C GLY A 5 4.64 13.17 -10.78
N LEU A 6 4.85 11.93 -11.24
CA LEU A 6 3.78 10.93 -11.43
C LEU A 6 3.01 10.65 -10.14
N ALA A 7 3.72 10.53 -9.01
CA ALA A 7 3.10 10.33 -7.71
C ALA A 7 2.14 11.49 -7.37
N LYS A 8 2.54 12.73 -7.68
CA LYS A 8 1.73 13.93 -7.44
C LYS A 8 0.51 14.01 -8.37
N MET A 9 0.68 13.61 -9.64
CA MET A 9 -0.43 13.53 -10.60
C MET A 9 -1.46 12.48 -10.18
N ILE A 10 -1.03 11.27 -9.86
CA ILE A 10 -1.91 10.19 -9.41
C ILE A 10 -2.62 10.60 -8.12
N SER A 11 -1.91 11.14 -7.14
CA SER A 11 -2.48 11.63 -5.89
C SER A 11 -3.56 12.70 -6.13
N SER A 12 -3.29 13.66 -7.02
CA SER A 12 -4.26 14.74 -7.31
C SER A 12 -5.53 14.24 -8.00
N HIS A 13 -5.42 13.26 -8.90
CA HIS A 13 -6.57 12.63 -9.54
C HIS A 13 -7.40 11.80 -8.56
N ILE A 14 -6.72 11.03 -7.70
CA ILE A 14 -7.38 10.25 -6.65
C ILE A 14 -8.12 11.18 -5.68
N LEU A 15 -7.50 12.28 -5.24
CA LEU A 15 -8.14 13.25 -4.36
C LEU A 15 -9.33 13.96 -5.01
N LYS A 16 -9.25 14.29 -6.30
CA LYS A 16 -10.38 14.87 -7.04
C LYS A 16 -11.57 13.92 -7.11
N LEU A 17 -11.34 12.62 -7.33
CA LEU A 17 -12.37 11.59 -7.42
C LEU A 17 -12.93 11.18 -6.04
N ALA A 18 -12.06 11.07 -5.03
CA ALA A 18 -12.44 10.64 -3.69
C ALA A 18 -13.06 11.80 -2.87
N GLY A 19 -12.72 13.05 -3.16
CA GLY A 19 -13.05 14.18 -2.32
C GLY A 19 -12.44 14.02 -0.92
N LYS A 20 -13.16 14.50 0.11
CA LYS A 20 -12.77 14.36 1.53
C LYS A 20 -13.33 13.09 2.19
N SER A 21 -13.90 12.15 1.43
CA SER A 21 -14.53 10.94 1.98
C SER A 21 -13.48 9.84 2.19
N GLU A 22 -13.23 9.47 3.46
CA GLU A 22 -12.32 8.38 3.83
C GLU A 22 -12.66 7.06 3.11
N LEU A 23 -13.96 6.76 3.00
CA LEU A 23 -14.44 5.53 2.39
C LEU A 23 -14.15 5.47 0.87
N LYS A 24 -14.37 6.58 0.17
CA LYS A 24 -14.07 6.68 -1.26
C LYS A 24 -12.56 6.57 -1.50
N LEU A 25 -11.76 7.19 -0.65
CA LEU A 25 -10.31 7.17 -0.73
C LEU A 25 -9.77 5.75 -0.49
N PHE A 26 -10.31 5.05 0.50
CA PHE A 26 -10.03 3.65 0.78
C PHE A 26 -10.35 2.75 -0.44
N LEU A 27 -11.58 2.83 -0.97
CA LEU A 27 -12.02 2.03 -2.11
C LEU A 27 -11.14 2.30 -3.34
N LEU A 28 -10.81 3.55 -3.59
CA LEU A 28 -10.04 3.96 -4.76
C LEU A 28 -8.58 3.48 -4.65
N VAL A 29 -7.99 3.55 -3.46
CA VAL A 29 -6.66 2.97 -3.19
C VAL A 29 -6.69 1.46 -3.39
N MET A 30 -7.69 0.75 -2.85
CA MET A 30 -7.85 -0.70 -3.03
C MET A 30 -7.94 -1.07 -4.51
N LEU A 31 -8.78 -0.39 -5.28
CA LEU A 31 -9.03 -0.70 -6.68
C LEU A 31 -7.79 -0.40 -7.54
N VAL A 32 -7.19 0.78 -7.39
CA VAL A 32 -5.99 1.17 -8.16
C VAL A 32 -4.81 0.25 -7.82
N THR A 33 -4.61 -0.05 -6.55
CA THR A 33 -3.52 -0.93 -6.12
C THR A 33 -3.71 -2.34 -6.65
N SER A 34 -4.93 -2.89 -6.60
CA SER A 34 -5.22 -4.23 -7.13
C SER A 34 -5.03 -4.29 -8.64
N ALA A 35 -5.42 -3.24 -9.37
CA ALA A 35 -5.21 -3.16 -10.82
C ALA A 35 -3.72 -3.14 -11.18
N ILE A 36 -2.90 -2.38 -10.45
CA ILE A 36 -1.45 -2.36 -10.65
C ILE A 36 -0.84 -3.71 -10.23
N GLY A 37 -1.27 -4.27 -9.09
CA GLY A 37 -0.81 -5.56 -8.58
C GLY A 37 -1.08 -6.74 -9.52
N ALA A 38 -2.09 -6.63 -10.37
CA ALA A 38 -2.39 -7.65 -11.38
C ALA A 38 -1.25 -7.82 -12.42
N PHE A 39 -0.47 -6.77 -12.67
CA PHE A 39 0.59 -6.76 -13.68
C PHE A 39 2.00 -6.62 -13.10
N VAL A 40 2.11 -6.14 -11.88
CA VAL A 40 3.38 -5.91 -11.19
C VAL A 40 3.43 -6.79 -9.95
N SER A 41 4.61 -7.28 -9.59
CA SER A 41 4.77 -8.08 -8.37
C SER A 41 4.26 -7.32 -7.13
N ASN A 42 3.77 -8.06 -6.12
CA ASN A 42 3.23 -7.48 -4.88
C ASN A 42 4.20 -6.48 -4.25
N THR A 43 5.48 -6.83 -4.16
CA THR A 43 6.53 -5.96 -3.60
C THR A 43 6.72 -4.70 -4.44
N GLY A 44 6.75 -4.83 -5.77
CA GLY A 44 6.86 -3.70 -6.69
C GLY A 44 5.66 -2.77 -6.58
N THR A 45 4.45 -3.33 -6.50
CA THR A 45 3.21 -2.57 -6.33
C THR A 45 3.20 -1.78 -5.03
N VAL A 46 3.57 -2.41 -3.90
CA VAL A 46 3.67 -1.72 -2.60
C VAL A 46 4.73 -0.63 -2.66
N ALA A 47 5.90 -0.90 -3.22
CA ALA A 47 6.98 0.08 -3.33
C ALA A 47 6.60 1.30 -4.18
N LEU A 48 5.81 1.10 -5.25
CA LEU A 48 5.29 2.17 -6.09
C LEU A 48 4.19 2.99 -5.41
N MET A 49 3.25 2.29 -4.76
CA MET A 49 2.04 2.91 -4.20
C MET A 49 2.25 3.51 -2.82
N LEU A 50 3.23 3.02 -2.04
CA LEU A 50 3.48 3.47 -0.66
C LEU A 50 3.66 5.00 -0.56
N PRO A 51 4.54 5.65 -1.34
CA PRO A 51 4.70 7.09 -1.28
C PRO A 51 3.44 7.85 -1.72
N ILE A 52 2.69 7.30 -2.69
CA ILE A 52 1.44 7.88 -3.18
C ILE A 52 0.39 7.84 -2.07
N VAL A 53 0.23 6.69 -1.42
CA VAL A 53 -0.74 6.49 -0.35
C VAL A 53 -0.43 7.31 0.89
N VAL A 54 0.86 7.43 1.27
CA VAL A 54 1.28 8.30 2.37
C VAL A 54 0.97 9.77 2.04
N SER A 55 1.29 10.22 0.83
CA SER A 55 0.97 11.59 0.38
C SER A 55 -0.54 11.86 0.38
N LEU A 56 -1.35 10.88 -0.07
CA LEU A 56 -2.80 10.95 -0.04
C LEU A 56 -3.35 11.08 1.39
N ALA A 57 -2.84 10.25 2.31
CA ALA A 57 -3.27 10.27 3.70
C ALA A 57 -2.99 11.63 4.35
N VAL A 58 -1.77 12.15 4.16
CA VAL A 58 -1.38 13.48 4.67
C VAL A 58 -2.27 14.57 4.07
N SER A 59 -2.52 14.54 2.75
CA SER A 59 -3.34 15.53 2.07
C SER A 59 -4.82 15.47 2.48
N ALA A 60 -5.30 14.29 2.89
CA ALA A 60 -6.65 14.08 3.42
C ALA A 60 -6.76 14.31 4.93
N ASN A 61 -5.67 14.72 5.58
CA ASN A 61 -5.55 14.88 7.03
C ASN A 61 -5.93 13.61 7.80
N MET A 62 -5.49 12.45 7.29
CA MET A 62 -5.74 11.12 7.83
C MET A 62 -4.45 10.47 8.29
N ASN A 63 -4.55 9.55 9.26
CA ASN A 63 -3.40 8.75 9.65
C ASN A 63 -3.01 7.78 8.51
N PRO A 64 -1.76 7.82 8.01
CA PRO A 64 -1.30 6.95 6.92
C PRO A 64 -1.52 5.45 7.18
N SER A 65 -1.43 5.01 8.42
CA SER A 65 -1.62 3.60 8.80
C SER A 65 -2.99 3.04 8.37
N ARG A 66 -4.01 3.90 8.24
CA ARG A 66 -5.36 3.50 7.79
C ARG A 66 -5.40 3.07 6.33
N LEU A 67 -4.47 3.56 5.52
CA LEU A 67 -4.39 3.25 4.09
C LEU A 67 -3.25 2.26 3.76
N LEU A 68 -2.23 2.16 4.62
CA LEU A 68 -1.10 1.25 4.40
C LEU A 68 -1.49 -0.23 4.54
N MET A 69 -2.36 -0.56 5.50
CA MET A 69 -2.86 -1.93 5.66
C MET A 69 -3.70 -2.37 4.46
N PRO A 70 -4.72 -1.61 4.01
CA PRO A 70 -5.44 -1.88 2.76
C PRO A 70 -4.53 -1.99 1.53
N LEU A 71 -3.51 -1.14 1.43
CA LEU A 71 -2.52 -1.18 0.36
C LEU A 71 -1.84 -2.55 0.25
N ALA A 72 -1.37 -3.10 1.37
CA ALA A 72 -0.68 -4.39 1.39
C ALA A 72 -1.61 -5.53 0.95
N PHE A 73 -2.84 -5.55 1.45
CA PHE A 73 -3.85 -6.56 1.06
C PHE A 73 -4.27 -6.43 -0.40
N ALA A 74 -4.52 -5.20 -0.87
CA ALA A 74 -4.89 -4.94 -2.27
C ALA A 74 -3.80 -5.37 -3.25
N SER A 75 -2.54 -5.13 -2.90
CA SER A 75 -1.40 -5.58 -3.70
C SER A 75 -1.36 -7.11 -3.82
N SER A 76 -1.54 -7.82 -2.70
CA SER A 76 -1.53 -9.29 -2.69
C SER A 76 -2.72 -9.88 -3.44
N MET A 77 -3.92 -9.34 -3.25
CA MET A 77 -5.13 -9.79 -3.95
C MET A 77 -5.07 -9.47 -5.45
N GLY A 78 -4.54 -8.29 -5.81
CA GLY A 78 -4.31 -7.93 -7.22
C GLY A 78 -3.37 -8.89 -7.91
N GLY A 79 -2.27 -9.28 -7.25
CA GLY A 79 -1.31 -10.25 -7.79
C GLY A 79 -1.92 -11.61 -8.11
N MET A 80 -3.01 -12.00 -7.47
CA MET A 80 -3.72 -13.25 -7.78
C MET A 80 -4.59 -13.19 -9.05
N MET A 81 -4.79 -12.01 -9.65
CA MET A 81 -5.71 -11.85 -10.79
C MET A 81 -5.12 -12.34 -12.12
N THR A 82 -3.81 -12.36 -12.26
CA THR A 82 -3.16 -12.77 -13.51
C THR A 82 -2.08 -13.82 -13.28
N LEU A 83 -1.69 -14.49 -14.35
CA LEU A 83 -0.67 -15.53 -14.31
C LEU A 83 0.69 -15.02 -13.82
N ILE A 84 1.06 -13.78 -14.16
CA ILE A 84 2.36 -13.19 -13.85
C ILE A 84 2.37 -12.32 -12.57
N GLY A 85 1.21 -12.03 -12.00
CA GLY A 85 1.11 -11.12 -10.86
C GLY A 85 1.79 -11.65 -9.58
N THR A 86 1.90 -12.97 -9.44
CA THR A 86 2.57 -13.60 -8.29
C THR A 86 3.26 -14.91 -8.69
N PRO A 87 4.47 -15.21 -8.15
CA PRO A 87 5.23 -16.41 -8.47
C PRO A 87 4.47 -17.74 -8.29
N PRO A 88 3.62 -17.94 -7.25
CA PRO A 88 2.85 -19.18 -7.10
C PRO A 88 1.99 -19.54 -8.32
N ASN A 89 1.43 -18.56 -9.03
CA ASN A 89 0.62 -18.80 -10.22
C ASN A 89 1.44 -19.44 -11.33
N LEU A 90 2.69 -19.00 -11.51
CA LEU A 90 3.63 -19.60 -12.48
C LEU A 90 4.07 -21.00 -12.08
N VAL A 91 4.23 -21.27 -10.78
CA VAL A 91 4.56 -22.62 -10.29
C VAL A 91 3.43 -23.60 -10.59
N ILE A 92 2.17 -23.18 -10.35
CA ILE A 92 0.99 -23.99 -10.70
C ILE A 92 0.91 -24.24 -12.21
N GLN A 93 1.15 -23.21 -13.02
CA GLN A 93 1.20 -23.32 -14.48
C GLN A 93 2.23 -24.37 -14.91
N ASN A 94 3.46 -24.30 -14.39
CA ASN A 94 4.52 -25.24 -14.73
C ASN A 94 4.20 -26.66 -14.29
N ALA A 95 3.61 -26.83 -13.10
CA ALA A 95 3.19 -28.14 -12.60
C ALA A 95 2.12 -28.78 -13.50
N LEU A 96 1.09 -28.01 -13.92
CA LEU A 96 0.04 -28.47 -14.83
C LEU A 96 0.61 -28.89 -16.18
N THR A 97 1.47 -28.07 -16.79
CA THR A 97 2.06 -28.39 -18.08
C THR A 97 2.98 -29.61 -18.01
N SER A 98 3.73 -29.77 -16.91
CA SER A 98 4.57 -30.96 -16.67
C SER A 98 3.74 -32.23 -16.47
N ALA A 99 2.50 -32.11 -15.98
CA ALA A 99 1.56 -33.22 -15.84
C ALA A 99 0.77 -33.54 -17.12
N GLY A 100 1.07 -32.85 -18.24
CA GLY A 100 0.43 -33.07 -19.54
C GLY A 100 -0.91 -32.35 -19.72
N PHE A 101 -1.27 -31.45 -18.83
CA PHE A 101 -2.47 -30.60 -18.99
C PHE A 101 -2.18 -29.40 -19.89
N PRO A 102 -3.20 -28.84 -20.56
CA PRO A 102 -3.04 -27.64 -21.36
C PRO A 102 -2.64 -26.45 -20.48
N PRO A 103 -1.84 -25.50 -21.01
CA PRO A 103 -1.42 -24.31 -20.27
C PRO A 103 -2.63 -23.42 -19.93
N LEU A 104 -2.58 -22.82 -18.75
CA LEU A 104 -3.58 -21.84 -18.33
C LEU A 104 -3.44 -20.55 -19.15
N SER A 105 -4.56 -19.93 -19.45
CA SER A 105 -4.58 -18.60 -20.05
C SER A 105 -4.10 -17.54 -19.06
N PHE A 106 -3.61 -16.42 -19.57
CA PHE A 106 -3.14 -15.29 -18.76
C PHE A 106 -4.16 -14.80 -17.72
N PHE A 107 -5.44 -14.81 -18.07
CA PHE A 107 -6.56 -14.38 -17.21
C PHE A 107 -7.31 -15.53 -16.55
N SER A 108 -6.79 -16.76 -16.53
CA SER A 108 -7.47 -17.89 -15.90
C SER A 108 -7.76 -17.67 -14.41
N PHE A 109 -6.91 -16.91 -13.72
CA PHE A 109 -7.08 -16.58 -12.31
C PHE A 109 -7.94 -15.32 -12.05
N PHE A 110 -8.31 -14.59 -13.11
CA PHE A 110 -9.03 -13.31 -12.99
C PHE A 110 -10.36 -13.42 -12.22
N PRO A 111 -11.24 -14.40 -12.49
CA PRO A 111 -12.51 -14.50 -11.77
C PRO A 111 -12.31 -14.71 -10.26
N VAL A 112 -11.35 -15.56 -9.90
CA VAL A 112 -11.02 -15.84 -8.49
C VAL A 112 -10.41 -14.62 -7.82
N GLY A 113 -9.46 -13.97 -8.49
CA GLY A 113 -8.83 -12.73 -7.99
C GLY A 113 -9.84 -11.59 -7.81
N LEU A 114 -10.79 -11.44 -8.74
CA LEU A 114 -11.86 -10.43 -8.64
C LEU A 114 -12.75 -10.66 -7.41
N ILE A 115 -13.16 -11.92 -7.18
CA ILE A 115 -13.93 -12.30 -6.00
C ILE A 115 -13.13 -12.00 -4.72
N CYS A 116 -11.84 -12.37 -4.68
CA CYS A 116 -10.98 -12.09 -3.54
C CYS A 116 -10.85 -10.58 -3.27
N VAL A 117 -10.69 -9.76 -4.29
CA VAL A 117 -10.63 -8.29 -4.14
C VAL A 117 -11.97 -7.75 -3.63
N ALA A 118 -13.10 -8.22 -4.14
CA ALA A 118 -14.43 -7.79 -3.71
C ALA A 118 -14.68 -8.16 -2.24
N VAL A 119 -14.50 -9.44 -1.89
CA VAL A 119 -14.70 -9.94 -0.51
C VAL A 119 -13.68 -9.28 0.44
N GLY A 120 -12.42 -9.20 0.05
CA GLY A 120 -11.36 -8.55 0.84
C GLY A 120 -11.66 -7.09 1.10
N THR A 121 -12.16 -6.36 0.11
CA THR A 121 -12.58 -4.96 0.28
C THR A 121 -13.75 -4.85 1.26
N LEU A 122 -14.76 -5.71 1.14
CA LEU A 122 -15.91 -5.74 2.04
C LEU A 122 -15.52 -6.06 3.49
N VAL A 123 -14.56 -6.94 3.71
CA VAL A 123 -14.06 -7.32 5.05
C VAL A 123 -13.14 -6.24 5.62
N LEU A 124 -12.26 -5.70 4.79
CA LEU A 124 -11.29 -4.69 5.25
C LEU A 124 -11.93 -3.34 5.58
N LEU A 125 -13.05 -2.99 4.96
CA LEU A 125 -13.78 -1.75 5.27
C LEU A 125 -14.21 -1.65 6.75
N PRO A 126 -14.97 -2.60 7.31
CA PRO A 126 -15.37 -2.55 8.72
C PRO A 126 -14.16 -2.79 9.65
N LEU A 127 -13.24 -3.68 9.26
CA LEU A 127 -12.05 -3.99 10.04
C LEU A 127 -11.12 -2.78 10.18
N SER A 128 -10.92 -2.03 9.11
CA SER A 128 -10.15 -0.79 9.12
C SER A 128 -10.78 0.26 10.03
N LYS A 129 -12.10 0.43 9.98
CA LYS A 129 -12.81 1.36 10.88
C LYS A 129 -12.72 0.92 12.34
N TRP A 130 -12.88 -0.37 12.62
CA TRP A 130 -12.93 -0.89 13.99
C TRP A 130 -11.56 -0.95 14.65
N PHE A 131 -10.55 -1.48 13.94
CA PHE A 131 -9.21 -1.71 14.50
C PHE A 131 -8.41 -0.41 14.63
N LEU A 132 -8.47 0.46 13.62
CA LEU A 132 -7.71 1.71 13.62
C LEU A 132 -8.40 2.86 14.33
N SER A 133 -9.73 2.81 14.49
CA SER A 133 -10.44 3.78 15.34
C SER A 133 -10.06 3.64 16.81
N LYS A 134 -9.84 2.42 17.31
CA LYS A 134 -9.36 2.19 18.68
C LYS A 134 -7.91 2.67 18.89
N ARG A 135 -7.07 2.57 17.87
CA ARG A 135 -5.65 2.95 17.97
C ARG A 135 -5.44 4.47 17.79
N GLY A 136 -6.37 5.16 17.13
CA GLY A 136 -6.33 6.61 16.95
C GLY A 136 -6.52 7.40 18.25
N LYS A 137 -7.29 6.87 19.21
CA LYS A 137 -7.45 7.53 20.53
C LYS A 137 -6.22 7.42 21.44
N ASN A 138 -5.38 6.41 21.24
CA ASN A 138 -4.15 6.21 22.03
C ASN A 138 -2.87 6.59 21.24
N GLY A 139 -2.99 6.98 19.99
CA GLY A 139 -1.85 7.27 19.11
C GLY A 139 -1.70 8.74 18.74
N GLU A 140 -2.68 9.58 19.01
CA GLU A 140 -2.60 11.02 18.75
C GLU A 140 -1.54 11.70 19.63
N ASP A 141 -1.32 11.21 20.84
CA ASP A 141 -0.26 11.71 21.73
C ASP A 141 1.16 11.32 21.28
N ASN A 142 1.32 10.30 20.42
CA ASN A 142 2.64 9.81 20.02
C ASN A 142 3.06 10.20 18.57
N VAL A 143 2.17 10.70 17.73
CA VAL A 143 2.51 11.11 16.34
C VAL A 143 2.96 12.57 16.29
N HIS A 144 2.54 13.41 17.25
CA HIS A 144 3.14 14.72 17.47
C HIS A 144 4.40 14.68 18.35
N SER A 145 4.67 13.54 18.98
CA SER A 145 5.96 13.23 19.61
C SER A 145 6.86 12.41 18.69
N GLY A 146 7.13 12.88 17.50
CA GLY A 146 8.42 12.60 16.91
C GLY A 146 9.44 13.00 17.97
N LYS A 147 10.17 12.02 18.57
CA LYS A 147 11.18 12.30 19.58
C LYS A 147 11.97 13.53 19.12
N SER A 148 11.94 14.59 19.87
CA SER A 148 12.68 15.82 19.54
C SER A 148 14.10 15.41 19.19
N LEU A 149 14.71 16.02 18.16
CA LEU A 149 16.11 15.77 17.81
C LEU A 149 17.00 15.76 19.06
N LYS A 150 16.68 16.58 20.07
CA LYS A 150 17.35 16.61 21.39
C LYS A 150 17.16 15.32 22.19
N GLN A 151 16.00 14.67 22.11
CA GLN A 151 15.74 13.40 22.78
C GLN A 151 16.44 12.24 22.08
N LEU A 152 16.46 12.21 20.76
CA LEU A 152 17.20 11.23 19.97
C LEU A 152 18.70 11.34 20.21
N VAL A 153 19.25 12.55 20.21
CA VAL A 153 20.66 12.82 20.51
C VAL A 153 21.03 12.32 21.92
N LYS A 154 20.15 12.48 22.91
CA LYS A 154 20.37 11.99 24.28
C LYS A 154 20.26 10.48 24.39
N GLU A 155 19.28 9.86 23.72
CA GLU A 155 19.01 8.42 23.79
C GLU A 155 20.07 7.59 23.06
N TYR A 156 20.59 8.09 21.96
CA TYR A 156 21.66 7.44 21.18
C TYR A 156 23.08 7.93 21.56
N GLY A 157 23.22 8.76 22.60
CA GLY A 157 24.51 9.23 23.07
C GLY A 157 25.32 10.03 22.04
N LEU A 158 24.63 10.66 21.08
CA LEU A 158 25.26 11.34 19.95
C LEU A 158 25.83 12.72 20.30
N SER A 159 25.64 13.18 21.53
CA SER A 159 26.12 14.51 21.98
C SER A 159 27.64 14.70 21.88
N SER A 160 28.40 13.60 21.93
CA SER A 160 29.85 13.59 21.81
C SER A 160 30.40 13.38 20.39
N ASN A 161 29.54 12.90 19.46
CA ASN A 161 29.94 12.45 18.12
C ASN A 161 29.32 13.25 16.96
N LEU A 162 28.67 14.38 17.26
CA LEU A 162 28.11 15.26 16.22
C LEU A 162 29.17 16.30 15.77
N PHE A 163 29.75 16.05 14.60
CA PHE A 163 30.60 17.02 13.91
C PHE A 163 29.77 17.83 12.92
N ARG A 164 29.80 19.16 13.06
CA ARG A 164 29.16 20.07 12.12
C ARG A 164 30.12 20.33 10.95
N LEU A 165 29.90 19.66 9.83
CA LEU A 165 30.63 19.93 8.59
C LEU A 165 30.08 21.21 7.95
N ARG A 166 30.90 22.23 7.82
CA ARG A 166 30.59 23.41 7.00
C ARG A 166 31.20 23.19 5.64
N VAL A 167 30.38 23.03 4.63
CA VAL A 167 30.81 23.00 3.23
C VAL A 167 31.13 24.46 2.85
N VAL A 168 32.39 24.71 2.48
CA VAL A 168 32.85 26.00 1.97
C VAL A 168 32.67 26.03 0.47
#